data_0024955990695d63275da3fc6061072b
#
_entry.id   0024955990695d63275da3fc6061072b
#
_cell.length_a   1.000
_cell.length_b   1.000
_cell.length_c   1.000
_cell.angle_alpha   90.00
_cell.angle_beta   90.00
_cell.angle_gamma   90.00
#
_symmetry.space_group_name_H-M   'P 1'
#
loop_
_entity.id
_entity.type
_entity.pdbx_description
1 polymer ?
#
loop_
_entity_poly.entity_id
_entity_poly.type
_entity_poly.pdbx_seq_one_letter_code
_entity_poly.pdbx_strand_id
1 'polypeptide(L)'
;AQALSPLQVAASAELKEQFPAYVNSLQLKDAAGRPLTLDAQGNGSFRDYLESFYMASAQQALDSGKDLSGLDWLTIQQGRVTGMDLAKYAVYATRLKAVPAFDSFDLSSGETNEFGTTAIAAQHFTDFSMKNSTVSSTRADERIVRLLNPMNYIGQSGVTSAKYWRIRHGAKDRD
;
A
#
# COMPACT_ATOMS: atom_id res chain seq x y z
N ALA A 1 11.89 -14.11 7.84
CA ALA A 1 10.52 -13.61 7.98
C ALA A 1 9.80 -14.46 9.03
N GLN A 2 8.99 -13.86 9.88
CA GLN A 2 8.17 -14.59 10.84
C GLN A 2 7.02 -15.28 10.09
N ALA A 3 6.71 -16.54 10.44
CA ALA A 3 5.58 -17.25 9.86
C ALA A 3 4.26 -16.58 10.30
N LEU A 4 3.34 -16.42 9.35
CA LEU A 4 2.00 -15.91 9.65
C LEU A 4 1.20 -16.92 10.48
N SER A 5 0.41 -16.43 11.43
CA SER A 5 -0.58 -17.25 12.12
C SER A 5 -1.71 -17.66 11.17
N PRO A 6 -2.49 -18.73 11.47
CA PRO A 6 -3.64 -19.10 10.66
C PRO A 6 -4.64 -17.96 10.43
N LEU A 7 -4.87 -17.12 11.46
CA LEU A 7 -5.73 -15.93 11.35
C LEU A 7 -5.17 -14.91 10.36
N GLN A 8 -3.86 -14.65 10.40
CA GLN A 8 -3.19 -13.75 9.47
C GLN A 8 -3.20 -14.29 8.02
N VAL A 9 -3.06 -15.58 7.84
CA VAL A 9 -3.18 -16.22 6.52
C VAL A 9 -4.59 -16.01 5.95
N ALA A 10 -5.64 -16.26 6.75
CA ALA A 10 -7.03 -16.03 6.35
C ALA A 10 -7.29 -14.55 6.02
N ALA A 11 -6.83 -13.63 6.89
CA ALA A 11 -6.95 -12.19 6.67
C ALA A 11 -6.23 -11.75 5.38
N SER A 12 -5.04 -12.29 5.12
CA SER A 12 -4.29 -11.98 3.88
C SER A 12 -5.06 -12.42 2.63
N ALA A 13 -5.69 -13.59 2.66
CA ALA A 13 -6.50 -14.09 1.55
C ALA A 13 -7.72 -13.19 1.30
N GLU A 14 -8.48 -12.84 2.35
CA GLU A 14 -9.65 -11.98 2.25
C GLU A 14 -9.28 -10.57 1.73
N LEU A 15 -8.22 -9.95 2.26
CA LEU A 15 -7.78 -8.64 1.81
C LEU A 15 -7.26 -8.66 0.36
N LYS A 16 -6.62 -9.76 -0.06
CA LYS A 16 -6.20 -9.94 -1.45
C LYS A 16 -7.38 -9.94 -2.41
N GLU A 17 -8.48 -10.61 -2.04
CA GLU A 17 -9.71 -10.63 -2.85
C GLU A 17 -10.38 -9.24 -2.92
N GLN A 18 -10.34 -8.47 -1.84
CA GLN A 18 -10.94 -7.14 -1.79
C GLN A 18 -10.11 -6.07 -2.50
N PHE A 19 -8.80 -6.27 -2.64
CA PHE A 19 -7.86 -5.25 -3.12
C PHE A 19 -8.20 -4.68 -4.50
N PRO A 20 -8.54 -5.49 -5.54
CA PRO A 20 -8.91 -4.94 -6.86
C PRO A 20 -10.13 -4.04 -6.80
N ALA A 21 -11.18 -4.43 -6.08
CA ALA A 21 -12.38 -3.62 -5.91
C ALA A 21 -12.07 -2.29 -5.19
N TYR A 22 -11.21 -2.33 -4.17
CA TYR A 22 -10.75 -1.13 -3.48
C TYR A 22 -10.01 -0.18 -4.43
N VAL A 23 -9.01 -0.68 -5.19
CA VAL A 23 -8.27 0.15 -6.14
C VAL A 23 -9.22 0.78 -7.18
N ASN A 24 -10.14 0.00 -7.72
CA ASN A 24 -11.10 0.48 -8.71
C ASN A 24 -12.06 1.54 -8.14
N SER A 25 -12.40 1.44 -6.86
CA SER A 25 -13.25 2.44 -6.17
C SER A 25 -12.58 3.81 -6.03
N LEU A 26 -11.25 3.87 -6.05
CA LEU A 26 -10.49 5.12 -5.98
C LEU A 26 -10.56 5.95 -7.27
N GLN A 27 -11.03 5.38 -8.38
CA GLN A 27 -11.16 6.03 -9.68
C GLN A 27 -9.88 6.73 -10.15
N LEU A 28 -8.73 6.11 -9.88
CA LEU A 28 -7.43 6.65 -10.23
C LEU A 28 -7.28 6.80 -11.74
N LYS A 29 -6.50 7.79 -12.15
CA LYS A 29 -6.20 8.07 -13.55
C LYS A 29 -4.71 8.31 -13.74
N ASP A 30 -4.21 7.96 -14.92
CA ASP A 30 -2.86 8.34 -15.32
C ASP A 30 -2.77 9.83 -15.72
N ALA A 31 -1.57 10.28 -16.08
CA ALA A 31 -1.33 11.66 -16.49
C ALA A 31 -2.11 12.11 -17.75
N ALA A 32 -2.57 11.15 -18.56
CA ALA A 32 -3.40 11.40 -19.73
C ALA A 32 -4.91 11.33 -19.42
N GLY A 33 -5.31 11.14 -18.15
CA GLY A 33 -6.69 11.03 -17.71
C GLY A 33 -7.34 9.66 -17.97
N ARG A 34 -6.57 8.64 -18.34
CA ARG A 34 -7.07 7.29 -18.61
C ARG A 34 -7.28 6.55 -17.28
N PRO A 35 -8.39 5.81 -17.10
CA PRO A 35 -8.63 5.06 -15.87
C PRO A 35 -7.56 4.01 -15.61
N LEU A 36 -7.19 3.89 -14.32
CA LEU A 36 -6.32 2.86 -13.81
C LEU A 36 -7.16 1.83 -13.05
N THR A 37 -7.19 0.60 -13.56
CA THR A 37 -8.06 -0.47 -13.04
C THR A 37 -7.31 -1.78 -12.86
N LEU A 38 -7.89 -2.66 -12.03
CA LEU A 38 -7.46 -4.05 -11.84
C LEU A 38 -8.61 -5.01 -12.12
N ASP A 39 -8.29 -6.16 -12.69
CA ASP A 39 -9.19 -7.32 -12.72
C ASP A 39 -9.14 -8.10 -11.38
N ALA A 40 -9.96 -9.13 -11.24
CA ALA A 40 -10.02 -9.96 -10.03
C ALA A 40 -8.69 -10.70 -9.73
N GLN A 41 -7.82 -10.86 -10.71
CA GLN A 41 -6.50 -11.48 -10.57
C GLN A 41 -5.41 -10.46 -10.21
N GLY A 42 -5.76 -9.17 -10.15
CA GLY A 42 -4.84 -8.07 -9.87
C GLY A 42 -4.00 -7.64 -11.07
N ASN A 43 -4.43 -7.98 -12.30
CA ASN A 43 -3.84 -7.48 -13.53
C ASN A 43 -4.61 -6.26 -14.04
N GLY A 44 -3.96 -5.44 -14.84
CA GLY A 44 -4.60 -4.31 -15.49
C GLY A 44 -3.77 -3.03 -15.47
N SER A 45 -4.37 -1.95 -15.97
CA SER A 45 -3.68 -0.68 -16.20
C SER A 45 -3.07 -0.06 -14.94
N PHE A 46 -3.63 -0.31 -13.75
CA PHE A 46 -3.04 0.16 -12.50
C PHE A 46 -1.70 -0.54 -12.22
N ARG A 47 -1.66 -1.86 -12.38
CA ARG A 47 -0.43 -2.63 -12.21
C ARG A 47 0.64 -2.22 -13.23
N ASP A 48 0.28 -2.15 -14.52
CA ASP A 48 1.19 -1.74 -15.58
C ASP A 48 1.76 -0.33 -15.34
N TYR A 49 0.91 0.58 -14.87
CA TYR A 49 1.31 1.94 -14.50
C TYR A 49 2.32 1.95 -13.36
N LEU A 50 2.06 1.17 -12.30
CA LEU A 50 2.97 1.03 -11.16
C LEU A 50 4.32 0.43 -11.58
N GLU A 51 4.31 -0.68 -12.32
CA GLU A 51 5.51 -1.35 -12.83
C GLU A 51 6.35 -0.42 -13.70
N SER A 52 5.71 0.47 -14.48
CA SER A 52 6.42 1.43 -15.33
C SER A 52 7.36 2.37 -14.53
N PHE A 53 6.97 2.78 -13.32
CA PHE A 53 7.82 3.62 -12.46
C PHE A 53 9.01 2.84 -11.91
N TYR A 54 8.82 1.59 -11.49
CA TYR A 54 9.92 0.75 -11.04
C TYR A 54 10.91 0.49 -12.17
N MET A 55 10.41 0.16 -13.37
CA MET A 55 11.25 -0.07 -14.54
C MET A 55 12.01 1.19 -14.96
N ALA A 56 11.35 2.36 -14.95
CA ALA A 56 12.02 3.63 -15.25
C ALA A 56 13.10 3.97 -14.22
N SER A 57 12.85 3.74 -12.93
CA SER A 57 13.83 3.94 -11.87
C SER A 57 15.03 2.98 -12.01
N ALA A 58 14.77 1.72 -12.34
CA ALA A 58 15.81 0.73 -12.59
C ALA A 58 16.64 1.10 -13.84
N GLN A 59 16.01 1.57 -14.91
CA GLN A 59 16.71 2.04 -16.11
C GLN A 59 17.63 3.22 -15.78
N GLN A 60 17.14 4.20 -15.01
CA GLN A 60 17.97 5.33 -14.59
C GLN A 60 19.20 4.87 -13.77
N ALA A 61 19.02 3.87 -12.90
CA ALA A 61 20.12 3.28 -12.14
C ALA A 61 21.13 2.60 -13.07
N LEU A 62 20.65 1.81 -14.04
CA LEU A 62 21.48 1.15 -15.05
C LEU A 62 22.27 2.17 -15.91
N ASP A 63 21.61 3.21 -16.39
CA ASP A 63 22.20 4.28 -17.18
C ASP A 63 23.29 5.06 -16.38
N SER A 64 23.14 5.09 -15.05
CA SER A 64 24.15 5.69 -14.14
C SER A 64 25.33 4.75 -13.82
N GLY A 65 25.40 3.57 -14.45
CA GLY A 65 26.48 2.60 -14.29
C GLY A 65 26.33 1.65 -13.10
N LYS A 66 25.13 1.56 -12.49
CA LYS A 66 24.89 0.57 -11.43
C LYS A 66 24.75 -0.83 -12.04
N ASP A 67 25.42 -1.81 -11.43
CA ASP A 67 25.22 -3.21 -11.78
C ASP A 67 23.89 -3.71 -11.18
N LEU A 68 22.96 -4.09 -12.04
CA LEU A 68 21.66 -4.65 -11.69
C LEU A 68 21.53 -6.14 -12.08
N SER A 69 22.61 -6.80 -12.53
CA SER A 69 22.59 -8.18 -13.02
C SER A 69 22.17 -9.22 -11.98
N GLY A 70 22.36 -8.90 -10.68
CA GLY A 70 21.93 -9.75 -9.56
C GLY A 70 20.46 -9.61 -9.14
N LEU A 71 19.68 -8.76 -9.80
CA LEU A 71 18.28 -8.51 -9.45
C LEU A 71 17.35 -9.42 -10.26
N ASP A 72 16.96 -10.55 -9.68
CA ASP A 72 16.14 -11.59 -10.32
C ASP A 72 14.67 -11.17 -10.59
N TRP A 73 14.27 -10.02 -10.08
CA TRP A 73 12.97 -9.39 -10.34
C TRP A 73 12.96 -8.48 -11.56
N LEU A 74 14.13 -8.21 -12.18
CA LEU A 74 14.26 -7.43 -13.42
C LEU A 74 14.58 -8.31 -14.63
N THR A 75 14.00 -7.96 -15.76
CA THR A 75 14.43 -8.45 -17.07
C THR A 75 15.18 -7.34 -17.79
N ILE A 76 16.47 -7.59 -18.06
CA ILE A 76 17.34 -6.64 -18.76
C ILE A 76 17.82 -7.28 -20.05
N GLN A 77 17.61 -6.60 -21.17
CA GLN A 77 18.02 -7.04 -22.50
C GLN A 77 18.72 -5.89 -23.22
N GLN A 78 19.92 -6.16 -23.72
CA GLN A 78 20.71 -5.18 -24.49
C GLN A 78 20.85 -3.81 -23.78
N GLY A 79 21.07 -3.81 -22.46
CA GLY A 79 21.21 -2.60 -21.66
C GLY A 79 19.90 -1.85 -21.37
N ARG A 80 18.75 -2.50 -21.61
CA ARG A 80 17.43 -1.93 -21.33
C ARG A 80 16.64 -2.81 -20.37
N VAL A 81 15.96 -2.18 -19.42
CA VAL A 81 14.96 -2.82 -18.55
C VAL A 81 13.70 -3.03 -19.39
N THR A 82 13.38 -4.29 -19.68
CA THR A 82 12.25 -4.68 -20.54
C THR A 82 11.10 -5.30 -19.79
N GLY A 83 11.28 -5.60 -18.49
CA GLY A 83 10.21 -6.16 -17.66
C GLY A 83 10.62 -6.25 -16.21
N MET A 84 9.64 -6.53 -15.36
CA MET A 84 9.84 -6.83 -13.94
C MET A 84 8.83 -7.85 -13.43
N ASP A 85 9.19 -8.50 -12.32
CA ASP A 85 8.31 -9.36 -11.53
C ASP A 85 7.99 -8.64 -10.21
N LEU A 86 6.77 -8.12 -10.08
CA LEU A 86 6.35 -7.34 -8.92
C LEU A 86 6.33 -8.20 -7.63
N ALA A 87 6.02 -9.50 -7.73
CA ALA A 87 6.01 -10.40 -6.58
C ALA A 87 7.44 -10.63 -6.05
N LYS A 88 8.40 -10.86 -6.93
CA LYS A 88 9.82 -10.96 -6.56
C LYS A 88 10.35 -9.64 -6.02
N TYR A 89 9.96 -8.51 -6.62
CA TYR A 89 10.31 -7.20 -6.10
C TYR A 89 9.83 -6.99 -4.66
N ALA A 90 8.59 -7.36 -4.35
CA ALA A 90 8.04 -7.25 -2.99
C ALA A 90 8.87 -8.04 -1.96
N VAL A 91 9.35 -9.24 -2.35
CA VAL A 91 10.27 -10.03 -1.51
C VAL A 91 11.64 -9.37 -1.39
N TYR A 92 12.20 -8.90 -2.50
CA TYR A 92 13.47 -8.20 -2.53
C TYR A 92 13.47 -6.94 -1.65
N ALA A 93 12.41 -6.14 -1.74
CA ALA A 93 12.26 -4.92 -0.97
C ALA A 93 12.09 -5.17 0.54
N THR A 94 11.84 -6.44 0.95
CA THR A 94 11.68 -6.86 2.36
C THR A 94 10.65 -6.05 3.16
N ARG A 95 9.62 -5.53 2.49
CA ARG A 95 8.57 -4.70 3.08
C ARG A 95 7.26 -5.45 3.30
N LEU A 96 7.35 -6.77 3.30
CA LEU A 96 6.20 -7.62 3.59
C LEU A 96 5.93 -7.60 5.09
N LYS A 97 4.80 -7.04 5.48
CA LYS A 97 4.29 -7.03 6.86
C LYS A 97 3.18 -8.08 7.02
N ALA A 98 3.01 -8.55 8.24
CA ALA A 98 1.82 -9.32 8.59
C ALA A 98 0.57 -8.45 8.41
N VAL A 99 -0.53 -9.04 8.01
CA VAL A 99 -1.79 -8.32 7.77
C VAL A 99 -2.78 -8.58 8.91
N PRO A 100 -3.56 -7.57 9.29
CA PRO A 100 -3.48 -6.16 8.87
C PRO A 100 -2.26 -5.47 9.50
N ALA A 101 -1.53 -4.66 8.71
CA ALA A 101 -0.24 -4.11 9.13
C ALA A 101 -0.37 -2.90 10.06
N PHE A 102 -1.42 -2.10 9.91
CA PHE A 102 -1.58 -0.82 10.62
C PHE A 102 -2.72 -0.83 11.63
N ASP A 103 -3.72 -1.67 11.45
CA ASP A 103 -4.84 -1.84 12.35
C ASP A 103 -4.87 -3.30 12.82
N SER A 104 -3.88 -3.70 13.62
CA SER A 104 -3.73 -5.07 14.09
C SER A 104 -4.93 -5.53 14.92
N PHE A 105 -5.32 -6.80 14.79
CA PHE A 105 -6.51 -7.35 15.44
C PHE A 105 -6.45 -7.31 16.97
N ASP A 106 -5.29 -7.18 17.55
CA ASP A 106 -5.02 -7.08 18.98
C ASP A 106 -4.69 -5.66 19.47
N LEU A 107 -4.86 -4.65 18.59
CA LEU A 107 -4.50 -3.25 18.84
C LEU A 107 -3.01 -3.02 19.16
N SER A 108 -2.11 -3.92 18.78
CA SER A 108 -0.67 -3.79 19.05
C SER A 108 0.08 -2.88 18.09
N SER A 109 -0.54 -2.51 16.95
CA SER A 109 0.07 -1.54 16.03
C SER A 109 0.01 -0.12 16.61
N GLY A 110 1.10 0.65 16.44
CA GLY A 110 1.20 2.02 16.98
C GLY A 110 0.12 2.95 16.44
N GLU A 111 -0.28 2.75 15.19
CA GLU A 111 -1.29 3.57 14.51
C GLU A 111 -2.66 3.51 15.18
N THR A 112 -3.01 2.41 15.86
CA THR A 112 -4.27 2.33 16.60
C THR A 112 -4.36 3.33 17.76
N ASN A 113 -3.21 3.78 18.29
CA ASN A 113 -3.16 4.79 19.35
C ASN A 113 -3.52 6.20 18.84
N GLU A 114 -3.30 6.48 17.55
CA GLU A 114 -3.67 7.75 16.94
C GLU A 114 -5.20 7.96 16.93
N PHE A 115 -5.94 6.87 17.01
CA PHE A 115 -7.40 6.86 17.06
C PHE A 115 -7.95 6.71 18.49
N GLY A 116 -7.07 6.71 19.48
CA GLY A 116 -7.46 6.69 20.89
C GLY A 116 -8.19 7.97 21.33
N THR A 117 -8.76 7.90 22.52
CA THR A 117 -9.40 9.03 23.19
C THR A 117 -8.75 9.26 24.56
N THR A 118 -9.22 10.26 25.30
CA THR A 118 -8.79 10.49 26.69
C THR A 118 -9.10 9.34 27.63
N ALA A 119 -10.05 8.46 27.25
CA ALA A 119 -10.51 7.32 28.07
C ALA A 119 -10.09 5.97 27.47
N ILE A 120 -9.78 5.89 26.19
CA ILE A 120 -9.48 4.66 25.46
C ILE A 120 -8.14 4.85 24.76
N ALA A 121 -7.14 4.05 25.11
CA ALA A 121 -5.77 4.22 24.62
C ALA A 121 -5.61 3.92 23.11
N ALA A 122 -6.33 2.94 22.61
CA ALA A 122 -6.26 2.51 21.21
C ALA A 122 -7.63 2.06 20.70
N GLN A 123 -7.93 2.33 19.43
CA GLN A 123 -9.18 1.91 18.79
C GLN A 123 -8.90 1.41 17.37
N HIS A 124 -9.71 0.46 16.90
CA HIS A 124 -9.70 0.10 15.49
C HIS A 124 -10.22 1.26 14.63
N PHE A 125 -9.60 1.46 13.48
CA PHE A 125 -10.02 2.50 12.55
C PHE A 125 -10.51 1.93 11.21
N THR A 126 -10.52 0.60 11.07
CA THR A 126 -11.12 -0.12 9.94
C THR A 126 -12.22 -1.06 10.43
N ASP A 127 -13.27 -1.22 9.63
CA ASP A 127 -14.34 -2.16 9.92
C ASP A 127 -13.86 -3.61 9.86
N PHE A 128 -12.89 -3.86 8.97
CA PHE A 128 -12.25 -5.17 8.84
C PHE A 128 -11.59 -5.61 10.14
N SER A 129 -10.75 -4.76 10.74
CA SER A 129 -10.07 -5.09 11.98
C SER A 129 -11.00 -5.11 13.18
N MET A 130 -11.99 -4.21 13.23
CA MET A 130 -13.01 -4.24 14.27
C MET A 130 -13.79 -5.57 14.27
N LYS A 131 -14.21 -6.04 13.08
CA LYS A 131 -14.92 -7.33 12.93
C LYS A 131 -14.09 -8.53 13.36
N ASN A 132 -12.76 -8.47 13.13
CA ASN A 132 -11.82 -9.56 13.40
C ASN A 132 -11.00 -9.34 14.68
N SER A 133 -11.40 -8.40 15.54
CA SER A 133 -10.66 -8.09 16.77
C SER A 133 -10.53 -9.31 17.68
N THR A 134 -9.32 -9.51 18.20
CA THR A 134 -8.99 -10.57 19.16
C THR A 134 -9.01 -10.09 20.61
N VAL A 135 -9.31 -8.80 20.82
CA VAL A 135 -9.40 -8.15 22.13
C VAL A 135 -10.70 -7.37 22.27
N SER A 136 -11.07 -7.03 23.49
CA SER A 136 -12.17 -6.08 23.71
C SER A 136 -11.78 -4.72 23.15
N SER A 137 -12.54 -4.22 22.20
CA SER A 137 -12.20 -3.03 21.45
C SER A 137 -13.42 -2.23 21.03
N THR A 138 -13.18 -1.03 20.53
CA THR A 138 -14.20 -0.16 19.95
C THR A 138 -13.69 0.36 18.61
N ARG A 139 -14.64 0.74 17.75
CA ARG A 139 -14.36 1.42 16.49
C ARG A 139 -14.20 2.92 16.73
N ALA A 140 -13.17 3.52 16.17
CA ALA A 140 -12.96 4.96 16.23
C ALA A 140 -14.11 5.73 15.54
N ASP A 141 -14.35 6.96 15.98
CA ASP A 141 -15.33 7.86 15.36
C ASP A 141 -15.02 8.05 13.87
N GLU A 142 -15.99 7.82 13.01
CA GLU A 142 -15.84 7.89 11.55
C GLU A 142 -15.36 9.27 11.09
N ARG A 143 -15.75 10.34 11.77
CA ARG A 143 -15.28 11.68 11.46
C ARG A 143 -13.77 11.83 11.71
N ILE A 144 -13.24 11.21 12.77
CA ILE A 144 -11.81 11.22 13.07
C ILE A 144 -11.05 10.38 12.04
N VAL A 145 -11.56 9.18 11.72
CA VAL A 145 -10.97 8.33 10.67
C VAL A 145 -10.90 9.08 9.34
N ARG A 146 -11.98 9.77 8.98
CA ARG A 146 -12.02 10.57 7.76
C ARG A 146 -11.04 11.74 7.79
N LEU A 147 -10.92 12.45 8.92
CA LEU A 147 -10.01 13.60 9.07
C LEU A 147 -8.54 13.20 8.95
N LEU A 148 -8.17 12.03 9.47
CA LEU A 148 -6.80 11.54 9.45
C LEU A 148 -6.39 10.93 8.09
N ASN A 149 -7.33 10.74 7.17
CA ASN A 149 -7.02 10.23 5.83
C ASN A 149 -7.03 11.36 4.79
N PRO A 150 -5.85 11.87 4.37
CA PRO A 150 -5.74 12.97 3.40
C PRO A 150 -6.34 12.62 2.03
N MET A 151 -6.45 11.34 1.68
CA MET A 151 -7.05 10.90 0.42
C MET A 151 -8.53 11.27 0.30
N ASN A 152 -9.21 11.52 1.42
CA ASN A 152 -10.59 12.03 1.41
C ASN A 152 -10.72 13.49 0.99
N TYR A 153 -9.60 14.21 0.87
CA TYR A 153 -9.61 15.67 0.63
C TYR A 153 -8.84 16.06 -0.62
N ILE A 154 -7.76 15.36 -0.96
CA ILE A 154 -6.93 15.69 -2.12
C ILE A 154 -7.77 15.62 -3.41
N GLY A 155 -7.81 16.73 -4.14
CA GLY A 155 -8.56 16.83 -5.41
C GLY A 155 -10.07 16.99 -5.28
N GLN A 156 -10.61 17.07 -4.06
CA GLN A 156 -12.04 17.31 -3.84
C GLN A 156 -12.42 18.76 -4.09
N SER A 157 -13.62 18.98 -4.65
CA SER A 157 -14.17 20.32 -4.81
C SER A 157 -14.42 20.98 -3.45
N GLY A 158 -14.09 22.26 -3.33
CA GLY A 158 -14.24 23.02 -2.08
C GLY A 158 -13.12 22.79 -1.05
N VAL A 159 -12.13 21.99 -1.37
CA VAL A 159 -10.94 21.79 -0.53
C VAL A 159 -9.75 22.53 -1.11
N THR A 160 -9.08 23.33 -0.31
CA THR A 160 -7.80 23.95 -0.68
C THR A 160 -6.68 22.98 -0.36
N SER A 161 -5.99 22.48 -1.38
CA SER A 161 -4.82 21.62 -1.23
C SER A 161 -3.58 22.27 -1.81
N ALA A 162 -2.40 21.83 -1.38
CA ALA A 162 -1.15 22.31 -1.94
C ALA A 162 -1.10 22.03 -3.45
N LYS A 163 -0.62 23.02 -4.21
CA LYS A 163 -0.46 22.92 -5.66
C LYS A 163 0.66 21.96 -6.06
N TYR A 164 1.69 21.86 -5.21
CA TYR A 164 2.87 21.02 -5.45
C TYR A 164 3.09 20.11 -4.25
N TRP A 165 3.32 18.85 -4.53
CA TRP A 165 3.57 17.81 -3.53
C TRP A 165 4.93 17.18 -3.79
N ARG A 166 5.72 17.02 -2.75
CA ARG A 166 6.97 16.26 -2.78
C ARG A 166 6.99 15.31 -1.61
N ILE A 167 6.78 14.05 -1.89
CA ILE A 167 6.81 12.97 -0.89
C ILE A 167 8.17 12.29 -0.98
N ARG A 168 8.84 12.14 0.15
CA ARG A 168 10.10 11.40 0.26
C ARG A 168 9.95 10.34 1.32
N HIS A 169 10.54 9.20 1.03
CA HIS A 169 10.55 8.04 1.91
C HIS A 169 11.99 7.58 2.12
N GLY A 170 12.36 7.19 3.33
CA GLY A 170 13.68 6.65 3.63
C GLY A 170 13.85 5.25 3.04
N ALA A 171 15.00 4.96 2.42
CA ALA A 171 15.26 3.65 1.83
C ALA A 171 15.27 2.50 2.86
N LYS A 172 15.51 2.82 4.14
CA LYS A 172 15.52 1.87 5.26
C LYS A 172 14.32 2.01 6.18
N ASP A 173 13.42 2.90 5.84
CA ASP A 173 12.18 3.07 6.57
C ASP A 173 11.34 1.80 6.41
N ARG A 174 11.05 1.14 7.52
CA ARG A 174 10.38 -0.16 7.56
C ARG A 174 8.96 -0.09 8.10
N ASP A 175 8.52 1.12 8.46
CA ASP A 175 7.19 1.36 9.00
C ASP A 175 6.18 1.74 7.91
#